data_f369e7ae5f5e720b4a3815b70d116135
#
_entry.id   f369e7ae5f5e720b4a3815b70d116135
#
_cell.length_a   1.000
_cell.length_b   1.000
_cell.length_c   1.000
_cell.angle_alpha   90.00
_cell.angle_beta   90.00
_cell.angle_gamma   90.00
#
_symmetry.space_group_name_H-M   'P 1'
#
loop_
_entity.id
_entity.type
_entity.pdbx_description
1 polymer ?
#
loop_
_entity_poly.entity_id
_entity_poly.type
_entity_poly.pdbx_seq_one_letter_code
_entity_poly.pdbx_strand_id
1 'polypeptide(L)'
;DAVFIYPNRYEQNQQFIYETLSIDFNGDGINEETNIRGRYLNDDELNFTNEKPYVIYGYAAVGTGKELLIDKGSRIHFHDNSGLIITNGGSIKANGEFSQNQNILENEIIFEGDRLEPYFENIPGQWGTIWLLDGSINNQFNFCTIKNSSVGIYTNGGDNYDDYKLNLNGVQIYNSSNFGILAISSSIYAENLIINKSGQSSFAGTYGGKYQLNHCTISNFWNLGIRQYPSTLFNNFYIDSNENEFINEVFEVNINNSVIDGNQNIEFLIDQLGDSELNYLLSNTMIKFNDINNYFSNDPRYNFSNNMHYENLYENLNSSFIDPFLNDLRINQHSELIGLGDLEFTINSPLDILNNNRTNAADLGAYQHVIIED
;
A
#
# COMPACT_ATOMS: atom_id res chain seq x y z
N ASP A 1 -16.73 23.66 -8.66
CA ASP A 1 -15.96 24.36 -7.61
C ASP A 1 -15.16 23.35 -6.81
N ALA A 2 -13.85 23.58 -6.63
CA ALA A 2 -12.95 22.74 -5.86
C ALA A 2 -12.25 23.56 -4.77
N VAL A 3 -11.72 22.89 -3.75
CA VAL A 3 -10.81 23.47 -2.77
C VAL A 3 -9.38 23.27 -3.30
N PHE A 4 -8.64 24.37 -3.47
CA PHE A 4 -7.27 24.32 -3.98
C PHE A 4 -6.27 24.55 -2.85
N ILE A 5 -5.30 23.64 -2.72
CA ILE A 5 -4.16 23.75 -1.80
C ILE A 5 -2.92 23.99 -2.64
N TYR A 6 -2.36 25.18 -2.54
CA TYR A 6 -1.15 25.58 -3.27
C TYR A 6 0.03 25.75 -2.33
N PRO A 7 1.28 25.46 -2.78
CA PRO A 7 2.46 25.95 -2.10
C PRO A 7 2.43 27.49 -2.06
N ASN A 8 2.84 28.08 -0.96
CA ASN A 8 3.00 29.52 -0.90
C ASN A 8 4.05 29.96 -1.94
N ARG A 9 3.90 31.16 -2.47
CA ARG A 9 4.83 31.70 -3.45
C ARG A 9 5.24 33.12 -3.08
N TYR A 10 6.46 33.47 -3.41
CA TYR A 10 6.99 34.83 -3.27
C TYR A 10 7.73 35.24 -4.53
N GLU A 11 7.92 36.55 -4.72
CA GLU A 11 8.65 37.08 -5.87
C GLU A 11 10.12 37.33 -5.47
N GLN A 12 11.04 36.80 -6.25
CA GLN A 12 12.46 37.07 -6.14
C GLN A 12 13.05 37.33 -7.54
N ASN A 13 13.69 38.46 -7.72
CA ASN A 13 14.31 38.87 -8.99
C ASN A 13 13.36 38.76 -10.21
N GLN A 14 12.12 39.14 -10.05
CA GLN A 14 11.04 39.09 -11.06
C GLN A 14 10.62 37.63 -11.43
N GLN A 15 10.97 36.65 -10.61
CA GLN A 15 10.52 35.27 -10.75
C GLN A 15 9.68 34.87 -9.55
N PHE A 16 8.60 34.14 -9.79
CA PHE A 16 7.86 33.49 -8.72
C PHE A 16 8.62 32.24 -8.27
N ILE A 17 8.92 32.18 -6.98
CA ILE A 17 9.49 31.02 -6.32
C ILE A 17 8.42 30.42 -5.41
N TYR A 18 8.30 29.10 -5.42
CA TYR A 18 7.40 28.39 -4.53
C TYR A 18 8.15 27.99 -3.25
N GLU A 19 7.42 28.03 -2.15
CA GLU A 19 7.92 27.56 -0.87
C GLU A 19 8.27 26.08 -0.92
N THR A 20 9.36 25.70 -0.29
CA THR A 20 9.78 24.33 -0.09
C THR A 20 9.61 23.94 1.38
N LEU A 21 9.36 22.67 1.61
CA LEU A 21 9.19 22.14 2.97
C LEU A 21 10.55 22.09 3.69
N SER A 22 10.53 22.48 4.94
CA SER A 22 11.58 22.20 5.91
C SER A 22 11.06 21.12 6.87
N ILE A 23 11.71 19.95 6.90
CA ILE A 23 11.18 18.72 7.50
C ILE A 23 12.20 18.15 8.46
N ASP A 24 11.75 17.74 9.63
CA ASP A 24 12.49 16.89 10.55
C ASP A 24 12.29 15.42 10.12
N PHE A 25 13.29 14.86 9.43
CA PHE A 25 13.23 13.49 8.91
C PHE A 25 13.56 12.41 9.95
N ASN A 26 14.32 12.75 10.97
CA ASN A 26 14.87 11.80 11.95
C ASN A 26 14.28 11.96 13.35
N GLY A 27 13.40 12.93 13.55
CA GLY A 27 12.72 13.16 14.83
C GLY A 27 13.58 13.83 15.90
N ASP A 28 14.72 14.45 15.54
CA ASP A 28 15.63 15.12 16.49
C ASP A 28 15.18 16.54 16.86
N GLY A 29 14.10 17.03 16.26
CA GLY A 29 13.54 18.37 16.45
C GLY A 29 14.23 19.44 15.58
N ILE A 30 15.13 19.06 14.67
CA ILE A 30 15.79 19.96 13.75
C ILE A 30 15.25 19.73 12.34
N ASN A 31 14.60 20.74 11.79
CA ASN A 31 14.11 20.67 10.43
C ASN A 31 15.26 20.85 9.42
N GLU A 32 15.31 19.99 8.44
CA GLU A 32 16.22 20.07 7.29
C GLU A 32 15.51 20.76 6.12
N GLU A 33 16.22 21.68 5.45
CA GLU A 33 15.75 22.31 4.23
C GLU A 33 15.70 21.29 3.10
N THR A 34 14.57 21.25 2.38
CA THR A 34 14.37 20.31 1.28
C THR A 34 14.15 21.03 -0.05
N ASN A 35 14.20 20.29 -1.15
CA ASN A 35 13.74 20.73 -2.46
C ASN A 35 12.28 20.33 -2.74
N ILE A 36 11.58 19.79 -1.73
CA ILE A 36 10.19 19.37 -1.87
C ILE A 36 9.30 20.60 -1.86
N ARG A 37 8.70 20.88 -3.00
CA ARG A 37 7.76 21.99 -3.13
C ARG A 37 6.48 21.68 -2.37
N GLY A 38 6.10 22.51 -1.43
CA GLY A 38 4.92 22.30 -0.59
C GLY A 38 4.85 23.24 0.59
N ARG A 39 3.85 23.04 1.43
CA ARG A 39 3.69 23.76 2.71
C ARG A 39 2.95 22.91 3.73
N TYR A 40 3.07 23.29 4.98
CA TYR A 40 2.23 22.73 6.03
C TYR A 40 0.79 23.23 5.91
N LEU A 41 -0.18 22.34 6.20
CA LEU A 41 -1.58 22.69 6.32
C LEU A 41 -1.83 23.54 7.56
N ASN A 42 -2.67 24.57 7.42
CA ASN A 42 -3.15 25.34 8.55
C ASN A 42 -4.20 24.57 9.36
N ASP A 43 -4.52 25.00 10.57
CA ASP A 43 -5.47 24.31 11.44
C ASP A 43 -6.89 24.20 10.85
N ASP A 44 -7.29 25.18 10.07
CA ASP A 44 -8.58 25.20 9.36
C ASP A 44 -8.60 24.37 8.07
N GLU A 45 -7.44 23.85 7.64
CA GLU A 45 -7.29 22.98 6.47
C GLU A 45 -7.15 21.49 6.84
N LEU A 46 -7.21 21.12 8.10
CA LEU A 46 -6.98 19.75 8.58
C LEU A 46 -8.24 18.86 8.52
N ASN A 47 -9.33 19.33 7.94
CA ASN A 47 -10.53 18.53 7.74
C ASN A 47 -10.97 18.60 6.27
N PHE A 48 -10.81 17.47 5.56
CA PHE A 48 -11.28 17.32 4.18
C PHE A 48 -12.66 16.69 4.20
N THR A 49 -13.64 17.42 3.67
CA THR A 49 -15.04 16.96 3.59
C THR A 49 -15.39 16.53 2.17
N ASN A 50 -16.54 15.88 2.01
CA ASN A 50 -17.04 15.47 0.69
C ASN A 50 -17.89 16.55 -0.01
N GLU A 51 -17.96 17.75 0.52
CA GLU A 51 -18.75 18.83 -0.08
C GLU A 51 -18.15 19.31 -1.40
N LYS A 52 -16.82 19.31 -1.50
CA LYS A 52 -16.06 19.71 -2.70
C LYS A 52 -14.83 18.86 -2.86
N PRO A 53 -14.40 18.56 -4.10
CA PRO A 53 -13.11 17.94 -4.31
C PRO A 53 -11.95 18.87 -3.91
N TYR A 54 -10.87 18.28 -3.48
CA TYR A 54 -9.61 18.94 -3.17
C TYR A 54 -8.63 18.76 -4.33
N VAL A 55 -7.90 19.84 -4.68
CA VAL A 55 -6.84 19.78 -5.68
C VAL A 55 -5.56 20.30 -5.05
N ILE A 56 -4.55 19.43 -4.95
CA ILE A 56 -3.31 19.71 -4.24
C ILE A 56 -2.17 19.92 -5.24
N TYR A 57 -1.50 21.06 -5.13
CA TYR A 57 -0.32 21.43 -5.89
C TYR A 57 0.91 21.43 -4.98
N GLY A 58 1.90 20.62 -5.29
CA GLY A 58 3.01 20.34 -4.39
C GLY A 58 2.59 19.43 -3.23
N TYR A 59 3.40 19.33 -2.20
CA TYR A 59 3.10 18.50 -1.06
C TYR A 59 2.37 19.27 0.05
N ALA A 60 1.21 18.76 0.47
CA ALA A 60 0.51 19.25 1.65
C ALA A 60 1.01 18.46 2.86
N ALA A 61 1.64 19.15 3.83
CA ALA A 61 2.27 18.52 4.99
C ALA A 61 1.42 18.68 6.25
N VAL A 62 1.33 17.59 7.03
CA VAL A 62 0.70 17.56 8.35
C VAL A 62 1.79 17.58 9.41
N GLY A 63 1.83 18.64 10.22
CA GLY A 63 2.88 18.85 11.22
C GLY A 63 2.66 18.09 12.53
N THR A 64 3.66 18.18 13.40
CA THR A 64 3.66 17.57 14.73
C THR A 64 2.45 17.96 15.55
N GLY A 65 1.81 16.97 16.17
CA GLY A 65 0.63 17.14 17.03
C GLY A 65 -0.66 17.48 16.26
N LYS A 66 -0.64 17.41 14.92
CA LYS A 66 -1.79 17.66 14.06
C LYS A 66 -2.29 16.37 13.42
N GLU A 67 -3.60 16.32 13.16
CA GLU A 67 -4.26 15.20 12.52
C GLU A 67 -5.04 15.69 11.30
N LEU A 68 -4.77 15.11 10.14
CA LEU A 68 -5.60 15.31 8.95
C LEU A 68 -6.76 14.32 8.97
N LEU A 69 -7.97 14.85 9.09
CA LEU A 69 -9.21 14.08 8.98
C LEU A 69 -9.76 14.18 7.56
N ILE A 70 -10.11 13.04 6.98
CA ILE A 70 -10.72 12.98 5.65
C ILE A 70 -12.03 12.20 5.76
N ASP A 71 -13.12 12.87 5.50
CA ASP A 71 -14.48 12.31 5.60
C ASP A 71 -14.76 11.36 4.43
N LYS A 72 -15.66 10.40 4.66
CA LYS A 72 -16.14 9.50 3.61
C LYS A 72 -16.65 10.24 2.38
N GLY A 73 -16.41 9.65 1.22
CA GLY A 73 -16.83 10.22 -0.06
C GLY A 73 -15.97 11.38 -0.56
N SER A 74 -14.91 11.76 0.16
CA SER A 74 -13.99 12.81 -0.29
C SER A 74 -13.25 12.42 -1.57
N ARG A 75 -12.95 13.41 -2.40
CA ARG A 75 -12.19 13.28 -3.65
C ARG A 75 -10.96 14.16 -3.58
N ILE A 76 -9.78 13.57 -3.61
CA ILE A 76 -8.50 14.27 -3.47
C ILE A 76 -7.71 14.05 -4.76
N HIS A 77 -7.48 15.15 -5.47
CA HIS A 77 -6.76 15.16 -6.74
C HIS A 77 -5.39 15.81 -6.54
N PHE A 78 -4.38 15.21 -7.13
CA PHE A 78 -3.01 15.71 -7.04
C PHE A 78 -2.51 16.13 -8.40
N HIS A 79 -1.92 17.31 -8.45
CA HIS A 79 -1.15 17.75 -9.61
C HIS A 79 0.17 16.98 -9.72
N ASP A 80 0.85 17.10 -10.86
CA ASP A 80 2.17 16.50 -11.06
C ASP A 80 3.14 16.90 -9.92
N ASN A 81 3.97 15.94 -9.46
CA ASN A 81 4.92 16.13 -8.36
C ASN A 81 4.28 16.62 -7.05
N SER A 82 3.06 16.19 -6.76
CA SER A 82 2.30 16.57 -5.58
C SER A 82 2.00 15.34 -4.71
N GLY A 83 1.56 15.57 -3.47
CA GLY A 83 1.21 14.49 -2.55
C GLY A 83 0.84 14.96 -1.16
N LEU A 84 0.81 14.03 -0.23
CA LEU A 84 0.69 14.28 1.20
C LEU A 84 1.97 13.87 1.92
N ILE A 85 2.36 14.63 2.94
CA ILE A 85 3.45 14.25 3.86
C ILE A 85 2.92 14.34 5.28
N ILE A 86 3.00 13.24 6.01
CA ILE A 86 2.69 13.20 7.43
C ILE A 86 4.00 13.16 8.19
N THR A 87 4.33 14.25 8.88
CA THR A 87 5.64 14.40 9.54
C THR A 87 5.64 13.77 10.93
N ASN A 88 6.77 13.79 11.60
CA ASN A 88 6.92 13.28 12.95
C ASN A 88 5.88 13.86 13.90
N GLY A 89 5.19 13.00 14.65
CA GLY A 89 4.09 13.34 15.57
C GLY A 89 2.80 13.78 14.88
N GLY A 90 2.75 13.79 13.56
CA GLY A 90 1.52 13.99 12.79
C GLY A 90 0.77 12.69 12.54
N SER A 91 -0.49 12.79 12.14
CA SER A 91 -1.34 11.64 11.78
C SER A 91 -2.31 11.95 10.66
N ILE A 92 -2.82 10.89 10.01
CA ILE A 92 -3.89 10.95 9.02
C ILE A 92 -4.97 9.92 9.33
N LYS A 93 -6.23 10.33 9.24
CA LYS A 93 -7.42 9.48 9.37
C LYS A 93 -8.28 9.64 8.13
N ALA A 94 -8.14 8.75 7.18
CA ALA A 94 -8.99 8.67 6.00
C ALA A 94 -10.15 7.71 6.29
N ASN A 95 -11.31 8.27 6.65
CA ASN A 95 -12.45 7.55 7.18
C ASN A 95 -13.51 7.28 6.09
N GLY A 96 -13.15 6.56 5.03
CA GLY A 96 -14.09 6.05 4.05
C GLY A 96 -14.99 4.96 4.63
N GLU A 97 -16.08 4.69 3.94
CA GLU A 97 -17.02 3.61 4.23
C GLU A 97 -17.33 2.83 2.96
N PHE A 98 -17.86 1.62 3.13
CA PHE A 98 -18.32 0.81 2.00
C PHE A 98 -19.38 1.55 1.18
N SER A 99 -19.22 1.54 -0.14
CA SER A 99 -20.16 2.14 -1.09
C SER A 99 -21.15 1.11 -1.61
N GLN A 100 -22.45 1.42 -1.56
CA GLN A 100 -23.49 0.55 -2.14
C GLN A 100 -23.42 0.53 -3.66
N ASN A 101 -23.05 1.66 -4.27
CA ASN A 101 -22.84 1.76 -5.69
C ASN A 101 -21.35 1.69 -6.03
N GLN A 102 -20.90 0.50 -6.41
CA GLN A 102 -19.49 0.22 -6.75
C GLN A 102 -19.03 0.89 -8.06
N ASN A 103 -19.90 1.55 -8.82
CA ASN A 103 -19.49 2.31 -10.00
C ASN A 103 -19.12 3.76 -9.68
N ILE A 104 -19.69 4.34 -8.63
CA ILE A 104 -19.45 5.75 -8.26
C ILE A 104 -18.69 5.89 -6.94
N LEU A 105 -18.60 4.83 -6.14
CA LEU A 105 -17.88 4.77 -4.89
C LEU A 105 -18.22 5.95 -3.96
N GLU A 106 -19.52 6.15 -3.70
CA GLU A 106 -20.06 7.37 -3.07
C GLU A 106 -19.56 7.61 -1.65
N ASN A 107 -19.18 6.56 -0.93
CA ASN A 107 -18.67 6.65 0.44
C ASN A 107 -17.16 6.39 0.56
N GLU A 108 -16.53 5.84 -0.48
CA GLU A 108 -15.10 5.63 -0.49
C GLU A 108 -14.34 6.94 -0.71
N ILE A 109 -13.14 7.04 -0.17
CA ILE A 109 -12.24 8.17 -0.40
C ILE A 109 -11.36 7.82 -1.60
N ILE A 110 -11.25 8.74 -2.56
CA ILE A 110 -10.43 8.53 -3.75
C ILE A 110 -9.27 9.52 -3.78
N PHE A 111 -8.05 8.97 -3.89
CA PHE A 111 -6.80 9.69 -4.11
C PHE A 111 -6.31 9.39 -5.53
N GLU A 112 -6.25 10.41 -6.40
CA GLU A 112 -5.87 10.23 -7.79
C GLU A 112 -5.20 11.48 -8.39
N GLY A 113 -4.69 11.39 -9.62
CA GLY A 113 -4.19 12.56 -10.34
C GLY A 113 -5.31 13.54 -10.72
N ASP A 114 -4.96 14.79 -10.97
CA ASP A 114 -5.90 15.84 -11.39
C ASP A 114 -6.26 15.80 -12.90
N ARG A 115 -5.72 14.82 -13.63
CA ARG A 115 -6.01 14.57 -15.04
C ARG A 115 -7.20 13.61 -15.16
N LEU A 116 -8.43 14.19 -15.19
CA LEU A 116 -9.68 13.43 -15.17
C LEU A 116 -10.18 13.00 -16.57
N GLU A 117 -9.42 13.31 -17.64
CA GLU A 117 -9.77 12.87 -18.99
C GLU A 117 -9.66 11.31 -19.08
N PRO A 118 -10.58 10.61 -19.76
CA PRO A 118 -10.62 9.15 -19.80
C PRO A 118 -9.30 8.49 -20.21
N TYR A 119 -8.48 9.18 -21.01
CA TYR A 119 -7.15 8.70 -21.41
C TYR A 119 -6.21 8.50 -20.21
N PHE A 120 -6.34 9.32 -19.16
CA PHE A 120 -5.47 9.29 -17.98
C PHE A 120 -5.98 8.40 -16.86
N GLU A 121 -7.17 7.82 -16.99
CA GLU A 121 -7.84 7.03 -15.94
C GLU A 121 -6.95 5.93 -15.34
N ASN A 122 -6.10 5.32 -16.16
CA ASN A 122 -5.25 4.20 -15.77
C ASN A 122 -3.75 4.44 -16.07
N ILE A 123 -3.33 5.68 -16.23
CA ILE A 123 -1.93 6.03 -16.46
C ILE A 123 -1.23 6.18 -15.10
N PRO A 124 -0.18 5.39 -14.81
CA PRO A 124 0.56 5.48 -13.55
C PRO A 124 1.49 6.71 -13.53
N GLY A 125 1.87 7.15 -12.33
CA GLY A 125 2.88 8.19 -12.15
C GLY A 125 2.41 9.62 -12.41
N GLN A 126 1.11 9.90 -12.28
CA GLN A 126 0.57 11.25 -12.46
C GLN A 126 0.87 12.18 -11.29
N TRP A 127 1.15 11.63 -10.12
CA TRP A 127 1.47 12.36 -8.90
C TRP A 127 2.47 11.56 -8.05
N GLY A 128 2.95 12.16 -6.96
CA GLY A 128 3.98 11.60 -6.11
C GLY A 128 3.48 10.44 -5.22
N THR A 129 3.24 10.74 -3.95
CA THR A 129 2.94 9.71 -2.95
C THR A 129 2.19 10.28 -1.74
N ILE A 130 1.56 9.41 -0.95
CA ILE A 130 1.24 9.67 0.46
C ILE A 130 2.44 9.18 1.27
N TRP A 131 3.18 10.12 1.86
CA TRP A 131 4.42 9.84 2.57
C TRP A 131 4.23 9.96 4.08
N LEU A 132 4.37 8.83 4.77
CA LEU A 132 4.31 8.72 6.21
C LEU A 132 5.74 8.67 6.75
N LEU A 133 6.27 9.81 7.14
CA LEU A 133 7.64 9.94 7.63
C LEU A 133 7.86 9.22 8.96
N ASP A 134 9.12 9.03 9.30
CA ASP A 134 9.49 8.51 10.60
C ASP A 134 8.85 9.34 11.72
N GLY A 135 8.43 8.67 12.81
CA GLY A 135 7.71 9.29 13.91
C GLY A 135 6.29 9.75 13.61
N SER A 136 5.75 9.64 12.39
CA SER A 136 4.30 9.79 12.17
C SER A 136 3.55 8.62 12.83
N ILE A 137 2.39 8.88 13.41
CA ILE A 137 1.71 7.94 14.31
C ILE A 137 0.24 7.75 13.94
N ASN A 138 -0.30 6.57 14.28
CA ASN A 138 -1.75 6.31 14.19
C ASN A 138 -2.36 6.61 12.81
N ASN A 139 -1.64 6.35 11.73
CA ASN A 139 -2.15 6.57 10.37
C ASN A 139 -3.17 5.49 10.00
N GLN A 140 -4.32 5.89 9.49
CA GLN A 140 -5.42 4.98 9.21
C GLN A 140 -6.10 5.32 7.88
N PHE A 141 -6.35 4.28 7.07
CA PHE A 141 -7.12 4.38 5.84
C PHE A 141 -8.19 3.28 5.84
N ASN A 142 -9.44 3.70 5.72
CA ASN A 142 -10.58 2.81 5.62
C ASN A 142 -11.33 3.09 4.31
N PHE A 143 -11.63 2.06 3.54
CA PHE A 143 -12.34 2.15 2.26
C PHE A 143 -11.83 3.32 1.41
N CYS A 144 -10.56 3.21 1.02
CA CYS A 144 -9.87 4.19 0.20
C CYS A 144 -9.37 3.56 -1.11
N THR A 145 -9.50 4.28 -2.19
CA THR A 145 -8.85 3.96 -3.47
C THR A 145 -7.73 4.95 -3.74
N ILE A 146 -6.50 4.45 -3.91
CA ILE A 146 -5.30 5.23 -4.23
C ILE A 146 -4.83 4.79 -5.61
N LYS A 147 -4.86 5.68 -6.61
CA LYS A 147 -4.50 5.27 -7.98
C LYS A 147 -3.64 6.28 -8.70
N ASN A 148 -2.88 5.76 -9.67
CA ASN A 148 -2.08 6.54 -10.62
C ASN A 148 -0.93 7.34 -10.00
N SER A 149 -0.45 6.95 -8.82
CA SER A 149 0.70 7.57 -8.13
C SER A 149 2.06 7.09 -8.67
N SER A 150 3.13 7.74 -8.24
CA SER A 150 4.47 7.18 -8.37
C SER A 150 4.69 6.05 -7.35
N VAL A 151 4.36 6.30 -6.09
CA VAL A 151 4.26 5.29 -5.02
C VAL A 151 2.92 5.52 -4.31
N GLY A 152 2.10 4.48 -4.16
CA GLY A 152 0.79 4.63 -3.50
C GLY A 152 0.94 5.16 -2.08
N ILE A 153 1.57 4.37 -1.22
CA ILE A 153 1.95 4.78 0.14
C ILE A 153 3.44 4.50 0.33
N TYR A 154 4.18 5.54 0.73
CA TYR A 154 5.56 5.42 1.18
C TYR A 154 5.60 5.63 2.70
N THR A 155 6.12 4.67 3.45
CA THR A 155 6.22 4.76 4.90
C THR A 155 7.60 4.33 5.37
N ASN A 156 8.18 5.10 6.27
CA ASN A 156 9.49 4.79 6.83
C ASN A 156 9.53 5.03 8.34
N GLY A 157 10.37 4.25 9.02
CA GLY A 157 10.51 4.28 10.46
C GLY A 157 9.40 3.53 11.20
N GLY A 158 9.67 3.14 12.41
CA GLY A 158 8.79 2.38 13.27
C GLY A 158 9.51 1.97 14.55
N ASP A 159 10.03 2.94 15.30
CA ASP A 159 10.84 2.68 16.50
C ASP A 159 10.06 1.98 17.62
N ASN A 160 8.74 2.03 17.57
CA ASN A 160 7.87 1.33 18.51
C ASN A 160 6.93 0.40 17.73
N TYR A 161 7.26 -0.91 17.73
CA TYR A 161 6.44 -1.94 17.08
C TYR A 161 5.34 -2.51 17.97
N ASP A 162 5.06 -1.90 19.12
CA ASP A 162 3.94 -2.31 20.00
C ASP A 162 2.60 -2.04 19.31
N ASP A 163 2.50 -0.90 18.60
CA ASP A 163 1.33 -0.53 17.81
C ASP A 163 1.72 -0.40 16.32
N TYR A 164 0.78 -0.67 15.41
CA TYR A 164 1.01 -0.47 14.00
C TYR A 164 0.96 1.02 13.64
N LYS A 165 2.01 1.50 12.98
CA LYS A 165 2.10 2.87 12.46
C LYS A 165 1.03 3.18 11.42
N LEU A 166 0.73 2.16 10.59
CA LEU A 166 -0.23 2.25 9.50
C LEU A 166 -1.25 1.13 9.58
N ASN A 167 -2.53 1.51 9.60
CA ASN A 167 -3.66 0.59 9.57
C ASN A 167 -4.44 0.79 8.26
N LEU A 168 -4.64 -0.29 7.51
CA LEU A 168 -5.36 -0.32 6.24
C LEU A 168 -6.53 -1.28 6.35
N ASN A 169 -7.74 -0.82 6.02
CA ASN A 169 -8.92 -1.69 5.94
C ASN A 169 -9.78 -1.34 4.73
N GLY A 170 -9.97 -2.31 3.84
CA GLY A 170 -10.73 -2.09 2.59
C GLY A 170 -10.03 -1.10 1.65
N VAL A 171 -8.69 -1.13 1.58
CA VAL A 171 -7.92 -0.20 0.76
C VAL A 171 -7.53 -0.83 -0.57
N GLN A 172 -7.66 -0.06 -1.63
CA GLN A 172 -7.32 -0.46 -2.99
C GLN A 172 -6.22 0.46 -3.54
N ILE A 173 -5.12 -0.12 -4.05
CA ILE A 173 -3.99 0.65 -4.61
C ILE A 173 -3.72 0.16 -6.03
N TYR A 174 -3.82 1.05 -7.01
CA TYR A 174 -3.72 0.69 -8.41
C TYR A 174 -2.82 1.61 -9.23
N ASN A 175 -2.16 1.03 -10.24
CA ASN A 175 -1.43 1.78 -11.26
C ASN A 175 -0.35 2.69 -10.66
N SER A 176 0.51 2.18 -9.80
CA SER A 176 1.68 2.92 -9.30
C SER A 176 2.87 2.76 -10.24
N SER A 177 3.54 3.84 -10.66
CA SER A 177 4.66 3.72 -11.60
C SER A 177 5.89 3.04 -11.00
N ASN A 178 6.00 2.99 -9.66
CA ASN A 178 7.03 2.27 -8.93
C ASN A 178 6.41 1.23 -7.97
N PHE A 179 6.07 1.60 -6.75
CA PHE A 179 5.56 0.68 -5.73
C PHE A 179 4.10 0.98 -5.39
N GLY A 180 3.32 -0.06 -5.14
CA GLY A 180 2.02 0.12 -4.49
C GLY A 180 2.20 0.62 -3.06
N ILE A 181 2.89 -0.17 -2.24
CA ILE A 181 3.38 0.22 -0.91
C ILE A 181 4.89 0.00 -0.85
N LEU A 182 5.63 1.03 -0.44
CA LEU A 182 7.03 0.94 -0.05
C LEU A 182 7.15 1.23 1.43
N ALA A 183 7.50 0.21 2.21
CA ALA A 183 7.68 0.30 3.65
C ALA A 183 9.14 0.04 4.01
N ILE A 184 9.81 1.02 4.61
CA ILE A 184 11.21 0.90 5.05
C ILE A 184 11.22 0.89 6.57
N SER A 185 11.57 -0.24 7.19
CA SER A 185 11.62 -0.37 8.66
C SER A 185 10.33 0.12 9.33
N SER A 186 9.17 -0.28 8.82
CA SER A 186 7.87 0.26 9.24
C SER A 186 6.97 -0.84 9.81
N SER A 187 5.81 -0.45 10.37
CA SER A 187 4.83 -1.41 10.88
C SER A 187 3.46 -1.17 10.26
N ILE A 188 2.90 -2.23 9.65
CA ILE A 188 1.65 -2.16 8.89
C ILE A 188 0.73 -3.31 9.31
N TYR A 189 -0.50 -2.96 9.69
CA TYR A 189 -1.63 -3.87 9.74
C TYR A 189 -2.52 -3.62 8.54
N ALA A 190 -2.82 -4.65 7.77
CA ALA A 190 -3.73 -4.55 6.64
C ALA A 190 -4.76 -5.66 6.64
N GLU A 191 -5.98 -5.29 6.31
CA GLU A 191 -7.12 -6.17 6.17
C GLU A 191 -7.92 -5.78 4.93
N ASN A 192 -8.31 -6.75 4.11
CA ASN A 192 -8.99 -6.49 2.85
C ASN A 192 -8.21 -5.49 1.95
N LEU A 193 -6.89 -5.61 1.91
CA LEU A 193 -6.03 -4.78 1.08
C LEU A 193 -5.91 -5.39 -0.32
N ILE A 194 -6.08 -4.55 -1.33
CA ILE A 194 -5.88 -4.92 -2.73
C ILE A 194 -4.80 -4.04 -3.32
N ILE A 195 -3.80 -4.65 -3.95
CA ILE A 195 -2.78 -3.90 -4.71
C ILE A 195 -2.59 -4.56 -6.07
N ASN A 196 -2.51 -3.76 -7.13
CA ASN A 196 -2.23 -4.26 -8.47
C ASN A 196 -1.53 -3.22 -9.36
N LYS A 197 -0.83 -3.70 -10.36
CA LYS A 197 -0.19 -2.90 -11.42
C LYS A 197 0.79 -1.87 -10.88
N SER A 198 1.86 -2.36 -10.29
CA SER A 198 2.99 -1.56 -9.84
C SER A 198 4.22 -1.82 -10.71
N GLY A 199 4.92 -0.77 -11.11
CA GLY A 199 6.09 -0.84 -12.01
C GLY A 199 7.28 -1.58 -11.40
N GLN A 200 7.32 -1.70 -10.07
CA GLN A 200 8.24 -2.53 -9.30
C GLN A 200 7.45 -3.56 -8.48
N SER A 201 7.42 -3.49 -7.16
CA SER A 201 6.61 -4.37 -6.32
C SER A 201 5.29 -3.73 -5.94
N SER A 202 4.24 -4.54 -5.83
CA SER A 202 2.97 -4.10 -5.25
C SER A 202 3.11 -3.84 -3.76
N PHE A 203 3.82 -4.72 -3.03
CA PHE A 203 4.16 -4.51 -1.62
C PHE A 203 5.64 -4.80 -1.40
N ALA A 204 6.39 -3.82 -0.93
CA ALA A 204 7.79 -3.97 -0.55
C ALA A 204 7.98 -3.55 0.91
N GLY A 205 8.29 -4.53 1.78
CA GLY A 205 8.71 -4.32 3.17
C GLY A 205 10.23 -4.50 3.26
N THR A 206 10.97 -3.40 3.29
CA THR A 206 12.43 -3.44 3.22
C THR A 206 13.08 -2.93 4.50
N TYR A 207 14.31 -3.39 4.73
CA TYR A 207 15.05 -3.03 5.94
C TYR A 207 14.28 -3.37 7.22
N GLY A 208 13.75 -4.59 7.29
CA GLY A 208 12.98 -5.09 8.42
C GLY A 208 11.59 -4.48 8.54
N GLY A 209 11.03 -4.59 9.74
CA GLY A 209 9.72 -4.06 10.07
C GLY A 209 8.75 -5.13 10.56
N LYS A 210 7.51 -4.72 10.84
CA LYS A 210 6.44 -5.58 11.33
C LYS A 210 5.20 -5.50 10.45
N TYR A 211 4.79 -6.61 9.87
CA TYR A 211 3.71 -6.67 8.90
C TYR A 211 2.70 -7.75 9.27
N GLN A 212 1.44 -7.35 9.38
CA GLN A 212 0.30 -8.26 9.58
C GLN A 212 -0.70 -8.03 8.44
N LEU A 213 -0.82 -9.00 7.54
CA LEU A 213 -1.65 -8.90 6.33
C LEU A 213 -2.71 -10.00 6.37
N ASN A 214 -3.99 -9.61 6.48
CA ASN A 214 -5.10 -10.54 6.59
C ASN A 214 -6.08 -10.36 5.42
N HIS A 215 -6.46 -11.43 4.76
CA HIS A 215 -7.40 -11.37 3.64
C HIS A 215 -6.99 -10.34 2.57
N CYS A 216 -5.72 -10.34 2.18
CA CYS A 216 -5.18 -9.41 1.19
C CYS A 216 -5.04 -10.06 -0.18
N THR A 217 -5.25 -9.28 -1.24
CA THR A 217 -4.92 -9.66 -2.63
C THR A 217 -3.81 -8.73 -3.13
N ILE A 218 -2.57 -9.21 -3.04
CA ILE A 218 -1.39 -8.47 -3.47
C ILE A 218 -0.94 -9.07 -4.81
N SER A 219 -1.38 -8.46 -5.89
CA SER A 219 -1.06 -8.95 -7.22
C SER A 219 -0.27 -7.93 -8.03
N ASN A 220 0.38 -8.36 -9.10
CA ASN A 220 1.05 -7.43 -9.99
C ASN A 220 0.97 -7.86 -11.46
N PHE A 221 -0.08 -7.42 -12.13
CA PHE A 221 -0.28 -7.61 -13.57
C PHE A 221 0.21 -6.40 -14.38
N TRP A 222 1.41 -5.93 -14.07
CA TRP A 222 2.06 -4.83 -14.79
C TRP A 222 2.32 -5.17 -16.23
N ASN A 223 1.91 -4.32 -17.17
CA ASN A 223 2.04 -4.53 -18.59
C ASN A 223 2.59 -3.29 -19.36
N LEU A 224 3.09 -2.30 -18.65
CA LEU A 224 3.59 -1.04 -19.23
C LEU A 224 5.12 -0.99 -19.34
N GLY A 225 5.82 -2.10 -19.08
CA GLY A 225 7.27 -2.19 -19.15
C GLY A 225 7.80 -3.44 -18.44
N ILE A 226 9.12 -3.51 -18.30
CA ILE A 226 9.80 -4.62 -17.61
C ILE A 226 9.81 -4.32 -16.11
N ARG A 227 9.34 -5.27 -15.32
CA ARG A 227 9.37 -5.25 -13.86
C ARG A 227 10.54 -6.11 -13.37
N GLN A 228 11.32 -5.60 -12.44
CA GLN A 228 12.51 -6.29 -11.92
C GLN A 228 12.21 -7.11 -10.65
N TYR A 229 11.26 -6.66 -9.83
CA TYR A 229 10.95 -7.27 -8.54
C TYR A 229 9.62 -8.04 -8.57
N PRO A 230 9.41 -9.00 -7.65
CA PRO A 230 8.15 -9.71 -7.51
C PRO A 230 7.03 -8.77 -7.03
N SER A 231 5.79 -9.27 -7.07
CA SER A 231 4.64 -8.56 -6.49
C SER A 231 4.87 -8.19 -5.03
N THR A 232 5.40 -9.13 -4.26
CA THR A 232 5.64 -8.97 -2.82
C THR A 232 7.09 -9.31 -2.48
N LEU A 233 7.75 -8.36 -1.81
CA LEU A 233 9.15 -8.48 -1.38
C LEU A 233 9.29 -8.08 0.08
N PHE A 234 9.98 -8.91 0.87
CA PHE A 234 10.44 -8.56 2.21
C PHE A 234 11.94 -8.79 2.36
N ASN A 235 12.66 -7.88 3.02
CA ASN A 235 14.04 -8.09 3.40
C ASN A 235 14.38 -7.37 4.71
N ASN A 236 15.50 -7.77 5.34
CA ASN A 236 15.99 -7.18 6.59
C ASN A 236 17.13 -6.20 6.40
N PHE A 237 17.47 -5.80 5.17
CA PHE A 237 18.67 -5.01 4.90
C PHE A 237 18.46 -3.95 3.83
N TYR A 238 19.38 -3.00 3.78
CA TYR A 238 19.66 -2.19 2.60
C TYR A 238 21.16 -2.02 2.39
N ILE A 239 21.56 -1.74 1.17
CA ILE A 239 22.95 -1.48 0.78
C ILE A 239 23.00 -0.05 0.24
N ASP A 240 23.88 0.78 0.79
CA ASP A 240 24.03 2.17 0.36
C ASP A 240 24.84 2.29 -0.94
N SER A 241 25.00 3.51 -1.44
CA SER A 241 25.76 3.79 -2.66
C SER A 241 27.28 3.55 -2.54
N ASN A 242 27.78 3.36 -1.33
CA ASN A 242 29.19 3.04 -1.04
C ASN A 242 29.39 1.54 -0.75
N GLU A 243 28.37 0.71 -1.04
CA GLU A 243 28.36 -0.73 -0.78
C GLU A 243 28.41 -1.08 0.74
N ASN A 244 28.03 -0.15 1.62
CA ASN A 244 27.88 -0.47 3.04
C ASN A 244 26.56 -1.19 3.26
N GLU A 245 26.61 -2.28 4.02
CA GLU A 245 25.49 -3.13 4.37
C GLU A 245 24.91 -2.70 5.72
N PHE A 246 23.59 -2.50 5.76
CA PHE A 246 22.85 -2.18 6.97
C PHE A 246 21.77 -3.23 7.19
N ILE A 247 21.75 -3.80 8.39
CA ILE A 247 20.81 -4.88 8.76
C ILE A 247 19.94 -4.37 9.90
N ASN A 248 18.63 -4.62 9.79
CA ASN A 248 17.68 -4.45 10.88
C ASN A 248 17.27 -5.84 11.40
N GLU A 249 17.42 -6.05 12.70
CA GLU A 249 17.07 -7.33 13.36
C GLU A 249 15.55 -7.48 13.57
N VAL A 250 14.80 -6.38 13.54
CA VAL A 250 13.33 -6.45 13.66
C VAL A 250 12.73 -6.84 12.32
N PHE A 251 12.29 -8.08 12.24
CA PHE A 251 11.62 -8.63 11.07
C PHE A 251 10.48 -9.55 11.52
N GLU A 252 9.25 -9.09 11.36
CA GLU A 252 8.06 -9.87 11.67
C GLU A 252 7.05 -9.76 10.51
N VAL A 253 6.75 -10.87 9.84
CA VAL A 253 5.84 -10.92 8.69
C VAL A 253 4.82 -12.02 8.87
N ASN A 254 3.56 -11.65 9.05
CA ASN A 254 2.44 -12.58 9.12
C ASN A 254 1.46 -12.30 7.97
N ILE A 255 1.20 -13.30 7.14
CA ILE A 255 0.30 -13.20 6.00
C ILE A 255 -0.73 -14.32 6.09
N ASN A 256 -2.01 -13.96 6.23
CA ASN A 256 -3.07 -14.92 6.48
C ASN A 256 -4.20 -14.78 5.46
N ASN A 257 -4.78 -15.90 5.04
CA ASN A 257 -5.91 -15.97 4.11
C ASN A 257 -5.73 -15.09 2.86
N SER A 258 -4.53 -14.99 2.34
CA SER A 258 -4.17 -13.99 1.35
C SER A 258 -3.75 -14.61 0.01
N VAL A 259 -3.68 -13.78 -1.01
CA VAL A 259 -3.28 -14.14 -2.37
C VAL A 259 -2.13 -13.25 -2.82
N ILE A 260 -1.02 -13.86 -3.27
CA ILE A 260 0.11 -13.20 -3.89
C ILE A 260 0.27 -13.75 -5.31
N ASP A 261 -0.09 -12.95 -6.31
CA ASP A 261 -0.15 -13.37 -7.72
C ASP A 261 0.42 -12.30 -8.67
N GLY A 262 0.47 -12.58 -9.95
CA GLY A 262 0.91 -11.62 -10.96
C GLY A 262 1.31 -12.28 -12.27
N ASN A 263 1.99 -11.52 -13.11
CA ASN A 263 2.37 -11.99 -14.45
C ASN A 263 3.83 -12.47 -14.57
N GLN A 264 4.60 -12.48 -13.47
CA GLN A 264 5.92 -13.14 -13.43
C GLN A 264 5.82 -14.57 -12.89
N ASN A 265 6.88 -15.35 -13.05
CA ASN A 265 6.94 -16.74 -12.55
C ASN A 265 7.05 -16.79 -11.03
N ILE A 266 7.70 -15.82 -10.42
CA ILE A 266 7.90 -15.71 -8.98
C ILE A 266 7.37 -14.34 -8.56
N GLU A 267 6.38 -14.34 -7.66
CA GLU A 267 5.72 -13.12 -7.19
C GLU A 267 5.88 -12.89 -5.68
N PHE A 268 6.62 -13.77 -5.01
CA PHE A 268 6.92 -13.65 -3.58
C PHE A 268 8.40 -13.89 -3.32
N LEU A 269 9.05 -12.95 -2.64
CA LEU A 269 10.44 -13.13 -2.17
C LEU A 269 10.59 -12.65 -0.72
N ILE A 270 11.35 -13.43 0.03
CA ILE A 270 11.96 -13.04 1.30
C ILE A 270 13.47 -13.10 1.12
N ASP A 271 14.17 -12.00 1.39
CA ASP A 271 15.62 -11.94 1.28
C ASP A 271 16.27 -11.55 2.61
N GLN A 272 17.51 -11.98 2.83
CA GLN A 272 18.19 -11.85 4.10
C GLN A 272 19.67 -11.57 3.89
N LEU A 273 20.16 -10.64 4.67
CA LEU A 273 21.61 -10.44 4.86
C LEU A 273 21.97 -10.75 6.32
N GLY A 274 23.14 -11.35 6.52
CA GLY A 274 23.60 -11.77 7.85
C GLY A 274 22.88 -13.04 8.37
N ASP A 275 23.11 -13.32 9.65
CA ASP A 275 22.64 -14.54 10.33
C ASP A 275 21.46 -14.28 11.27
N SER A 276 20.81 -13.10 11.19
CA SER A 276 19.65 -12.78 12.03
C SER A 276 18.49 -13.70 11.73
N GLU A 277 17.73 -14.11 12.74
CA GLU A 277 16.55 -14.93 12.58
C GLU A 277 15.42 -14.11 11.95
N LEU A 278 14.86 -14.60 10.83
CA LEU A 278 13.68 -14.00 10.21
C LEU A 278 12.43 -14.63 10.82
N ASN A 279 11.60 -13.80 11.43
CA ASN A 279 10.32 -14.22 11.98
C ASN A 279 9.21 -13.96 10.96
N TYR A 280 8.76 -15.01 10.25
CA TYR A 280 7.67 -14.91 9.30
C TYR A 280 6.82 -16.17 9.27
N LEU A 281 5.52 -15.98 9.01
CA LEU A 281 4.55 -17.05 8.84
C LEU A 281 3.53 -16.67 7.76
N LEU A 282 3.38 -17.55 6.78
CA LEU A 282 2.29 -17.50 5.81
C LEU A 282 1.31 -18.61 6.12
N SER A 283 0.07 -18.24 6.52
CA SER A 283 -0.99 -19.21 6.87
C SER A 283 -2.15 -19.10 5.89
N ASN A 284 -2.62 -20.24 5.37
CA ASN A 284 -3.72 -20.28 4.41
C ASN A 284 -3.55 -19.23 3.30
N THR A 285 -2.39 -19.20 2.67
CA THR A 285 -2.03 -18.16 1.70
C THR A 285 -1.61 -18.82 0.39
N MET A 286 -2.07 -18.26 -0.74
CA MET A 286 -1.62 -18.66 -2.07
C MET A 286 -0.49 -17.74 -2.54
N ILE A 287 0.59 -18.33 -3.01
CA ILE A 287 1.68 -17.62 -3.66
C ILE A 287 1.92 -18.15 -5.08
N LYS A 288 2.22 -17.25 -6.00
CA LYS A 288 2.77 -17.64 -7.29
C LYS A 288 4.28 -17.78 -7.18
N PHE A 289 4.74 -19.01 -7.22
CA PHE A 289 6.16 -19.35 -7.11
C PHE A 289 6.51 -20.51 -8.03
N ASN A 290 6.94 -20.18 -9.25
CA ASN A 290 7.33 -21.17 -10.25
C ASN A 290 8.83 -21.01 -10.57
N ASP A 291 9.67 -21.65 -9.77
CA ASP A 291 11.14 -21.64 -9.88
C ASP A 291 11.63 -22.58 -11.00
N ILE A 292 11.40 -22.19 -12.25
CA ILE A 292 11.73 -22.99 -13.44
C ILE A 292 13.21 -23.36 -13.49
N ASN A 293 14.08 -22.51 -12.97
CA ASN A 293 15.53 -22.69 -13.05
C ASN A 293 16.13 -23.28 -11.77
N ASN A 294 15.34 -23.59 -10.77
CA ASN A 294 15.75 -24.11 -9.47
C ASN A 294 16.75 -23.21 -8.74
N TYR A 295 16.63 -21.89 -8.86
CA TYR A 295 17.50 -20.94 -8.17
C TYR A 295 17.34 -20.98 -6.64
N PHE A 296 16.14 -21.31 -6.16
CA PHE A 296 15.77 -21.34 -4.75
C PHE A 296 15.72 -22.74 -4.12
N SER A 297 16.00 -23.79 -4.89
CA SER A 297 15.84 -25.19 -4.45
C SER A 297 16.67 -25.57 -3.23
N ASN A 298 17.78 -24.88 -2.96
CA ASN A 298 18.65 -25.11 -1.80
C ASN A 298 18.57 -24.01 -0.74
N ASP A 299 17.67 -23.06 -0.89
CA ASP A 299 17.47 -21.98 0.06
C ASP A 299 16.41 -22.38 1.09
N PRO A 300 16.78 -22.52 2.39
CA PRO A 300 15.84 -22.97 3.41
C PRO A 300 14.64 -22.06 3.60
N ARG A 301 14.73 -20.79 3.20
CA ARG A 301 13.62 -19.82 3.23
C ARG A 301 12.47 -20.24 2.32
N TYR A 302 12.74 -21.00 1.26
CA TYR A 302 11.74 -21.47 0.30
C TYR A 302 11.44 -22.97 0.44
N ASN A 303 11.74 -23.56 1.62
CA ASN A 303 11.23 -24.86 1.97
C ASN A 303 9.78 -24.76 2.45
N PHE A 304 8.84 -24.76 1.52
CA PHE A 304 7.41 -24.61 1.79
C PHE A 304 6.78 -25.73 2.62
N SER A 305 7.54 -26.79 2.93
CA SER A 305 7.12 -27.82 3.89
C SER A 305 7.51 -27.51 5.33
N ASN A 306 8.20 -26.39 5.58
CA ASN A 306 8.58 -25.98 6.93
C ASN A 306 7.42 -25.29 7.64
N ASN A 307 6.71 -25.97 8.52
CA ASN A 307 5.56 -25.45 9.25
C ASN A 307 5.88 -24.31 10.25
N MET A 308 7.14 -24.00 10.47
CA MET A 308 7.49 -22.79 11.23
C MET A 308 7.26 -21.49 10.44
N HIS A 309 7.28 -21.59 9.12
CA HIS A 309 7.15 -20.45 8.21
C HIS A 309 5.95 -20.53 7.28
N TYR A 310 5.40 -21.72 7.08
CA TYR A 310 4.35 -21.97 6.11
C TYR A 310 3.31 -22.94 6.67
N GLU A 311 2.11 -22.48 6.86
CA GLU A 311 0.99 -23.27 7.31
C GLU A 311 -0.12 -23.26 6.26
N ASN A 312 -0.45 -24.42 5.68
CA ASN A 312 -1.40 -24.52 4.58
C ASN A 312 -1.09 -23.52 3.44
N LEU A 313 0.19 -23.49 3.02
CA LEU A 313 0.58 -22.68 1.87
C LEU A 313 0.13 -23.37 0.59
N TYR A 314 -0.40 -22.58 -0.34
CA TYR A 314 -0.82 -23.03 -1.67
C TYR A 314 0.08 -22.41 -2.74
N GLU A 315 0.58 -23.23 -3.66
CA GLU A 315 1.47 -22.79 -4.71
C GLU A 315 0.78 -22.82 -6.07
N ASN A 316 0.84 -21.70 -6.81
CA ASN A 316 0.47 -21.65 -8.23
C ASN A 316 -0.97 -22.06 -8.55
N LEU A 317 -1.92 -21.91 -7.62
CA LEU A 317 -3.33 -22.12 -7.90
C LEU A 317 -3.85 -21.08 -8.89
N ASN A 318 -4.86 -21.45 -9.65
CA ASN A 318 -5.51 -20.54 -10.58
C ASN A 318 -6.47 -19.60 -9.82
N SER A 319 -6.10 -18.33 -9.72
CA SER A 319 -6.93 -17.30 -9.06
C SER A 319 -8.23 -17.03 -9.81
N SER A 320 -8.28 -17.27 -11.13
CA SER A 320 -9.44 -16.97 -11.98
C SER A 320 -10.03 -15.58 -11.73
N PHE A 321 -9.14 -14.58 -11.67
CA PHE A 321 -9.55 -13.16 -11.62
C PHE A 321 -10.37 -12.79 -12.86
N ILE A 322 -11.36 -11.92 -12.71
CA ILE A 322 -12.24 -11.51 -13.82
C ILE A 322 -11.45 -10.77 -14.90
N ASP A 323 -10.75 -9.68 -14.55
CA ASP A 323 -9.87 -8.97 -15.47
C ASP A 323 -8.74 -8.25 -14.71
N PRO A 324 -7.65 -8.94 -14.39
CA PRO A 324 -6.56 -8.35 -13.61
C PRO A 324 -5.82 -7.22 -14.35
N PHE A 325 -5.92 -7.15 -15.68
CA PHE A 325 -5.34 -6.05 -16.47
C PHE A 325 -6.17 -4.78 -16.43
N LEU A 326 -7.44 -4.87 -16.02
CA LEU A 326 -8.31 -3.73 -15.73
C LEU A 326 -8.54 -3.50 -14.22
N ASN A 327 -7.70 -4.11 -13.38
CA ASN A 327 -7.77 -4.07 -11.92
C ASN A 327 -9.02 -4.74 -11.32
N ASP A 328 -9.73 -5.58 -12.08
CA ASP A 328 -10.80 -6.40 -11.55
C ASP A 328 -10.25 -7.73 -11.03
N LEU A 329 -9.88 -7.73 -9.75
CA LEU A 329 -9.31 -8.86 -9.04
C LEU A 329 -10.35 -9.69 -8.28
N ARG A 330 -11.65 -9.49 -8.57
CA ARG A 330 -12.67 -10.40 -8.08
C ARG A 330 -12.45 -11.79 -8.66
N ILE A 331 -12.57 -12.80 -7.82
CA ILE A 331 -12.47 -14.19 -8.26
C ILE A 331 -13.84 -14.71 -8.71
N ASN A 332 -13.88 -15.48 -9.77
CA ASN A 332 -15.10 -16.08 -10.25
C ASN A 332 -15.32 -17.52 -9.71
N GLN A 333 -16.45 -18.14 -10.05
CA GLN A 333 -16.84 -19.49 -9.60
C GLN A 333 -15.88 -20.63 -10.01
N HIS A 334 -14.90 -20.37 -10.85
CA HIS A 334 -13.90 -21.35 -11.30
C HIS A 334 -12.54 -21.21 -10.57
N SER A 335 -12.47 -20.29 -9.62
CA SER A 335 -11.24 -20.07 -8.85
C SER A 335 -10.93 -21.27 -7.96
N GLU A 336 -9.66 -21.67 -7.97
CA GLU A 336 -9.15 -22.69 -7.04
C GLU A 336 -8.94 -22.15 -5.61
N LEU A 337 -9.16 -20.86 -5.38
CA LEU A 337 -9.00 -20.18 -4.09
C LEU A 337 -10.24 -20.31 -3.19
N ILE A 338 -11.34 -20.84 -3.72
CA ILE A 338 -12.64 -20.90 -3.04
C ILE A 338 -12.59 -21.84 -1.84
N GLY A 339 -13.00 -21.33 -0.66
CA GLY A 339 -13.14 -22.09 0.57
C GLY A 339 -11.83 -22.57 1.21
N LEU A 340 -10.67 -22.03 0.80
CA LEU A 340 -9.37 -22.40 1.34
C LEU A 340 -8.94 -21.55 2.55
N GLY A 341 -9.68 -20.50 2.88
CA GLY A 341 -9.37 -19.64 4.01
C GLY A 341 -9.73 -20.25 5.34
N ASP A 342 -8.92 -20.00 6.36
CA ASP A 342 -9.20 -20.39 7.73
C ASP A 342 -10.21 -19.44 8.37
N LEU A 343 -11.23 -19.99 9.01
CA LEU A 343 -12.30 -19.24 9.65
C LEU A 343 -11.86 -18.49 10.91
N GLU A 344 -10.74 -18.85 11.53
CA GLU A 344 -10.20 -18.11 12.67
C GLU A 344 -9.87 -16.67 12.29
N PHE A 345 -9.32 -16.45 11.10
CA PHE A 345 -9.01 -15.10 10.62
C PHE A 345 -10.25 -14.29 10.22
N THR A 346 -11.43 -14.93 10.11
CA THR A 346 -12.70 -14.22 9.83
C THR A 346 -13.36 -13.63 11.07
N ILE A 347 -12.90 -14.00 12.28
CA ILE A 347 -13.51 -13.52 13.54
C ILE A 347 -13.48 -11.99 13.63
N ASN A 348 -12.35 -11.40 13.29
CA ASN A 348 -12.16 -9.95 13.28
C ASN A 348 -12.48 -9.32 11.91
N SER A 349 -12.51 -10.12 10.85
CA SER A 349 -12.76 -9.72 9.47
C SER A 349 -13.90 -10.53 8.83
N PRO A 350 -15.13 -10.40 9.33
CA PRO A 350 -16.24 -11.27 8.90
C PRO A 350 -16.76 -10.96 7.50
N LEU A 351 -16.40 -9.81 6.95
CA LEU A 351 -16.85 -9.35 5.64
C LEU A 351 -15.66 -9.16 4.70
N ASP A 352 -15.88 -9.45 3.43
CA ASP A 352 -14.93 -9.10 2.38
C ASP A 352 -15.02 -7.60 2.04
N ILE A 353 -14.18 -7.13 1.12
CA ILE A 353 -14.15 -5.71 0.72
C ILE A 353 -15.47 -5.24 0.09
N LEU A 354 -16.30 -6.16 -0.43
CA LEU A 354 -17.61 -5.89 -1.00
C LEU A 354 -18.78 -6.18 -0.03
N ASN A 355 -18.47 -6.31 1.29
CA ASN A 355 -19.45 -6.63 2.33
C ASN A 355 -20.10 -8.03 2.21
N ASN A 356 -19.52 -8.96 1.45
CA ASN A 356 -19.97 -10.34 1.44
C ASN A 356 -19.48 -11.07 2.70
N ASN A 357 -20.37 -11.85 3.31
CA ASN A 357 -20.04 -12.59 4.52
C ASN A 357 -19.17 -13.81 4.23
N ARG A 358 -18.05 -13.94 4.95
CA ARG A 358 -17.09 -15.05 4.84
C ARG A 358 -17.00 -15.96 6.06
N THR A 359 -17.85 -15.76 7.08
CA THR A 359 -17.76 -16.48 8.35
C THR A 359 -18.09 -17.98 8.28
N ASN A 360 -18.77 -18.42 7.22
CA ASN A 360 -19.13 -19.83 7.02
C ASN A 360 -18.19 -20.56 6.03
N ALA A 361 -17.61 -19.82 5.10
CA ALA A 361 -16.63 -20.30 4.14
C ALA A 361 -15.83 -19.10 3.66
N ALA A 362 -14.54 -19.08 3.91
CA ALA A 362 -13.67 -17.99 3.51
C ALA A 362 -12.89 -18.39 2.25
N ASP A 363 -12.95 -17.55 1.23
CA ASP A 363 -12.05 -17.65 0.10
C ASP A 363 -10.73 -16.96 0.43
N LEU A 364 -9.65 -17.30 -0.27
CA LEU A 364 -8.39 -16.58 -0.12
C LEU A 364 -8.46 -15.20 -0.78
N GLY A 365 -7.84 -14.21 -0.13
CA GLY A 365 -7.77 -12.85 -0.64
C GLY A 365 -8.85 -11.92 -0.10
N ALA A 366 -8.94 -10.75 -0.71
CA ALA A 366 -9.83 -9.67 -0.28
C ALA A 366 -11.28 -9.82 -0.75
N TYR A 367 -11.57 -10.77 -1.63
CA TYR A 367 -12.90 -11.01 -2.19
C TYR A 367 -13.41 -12.41 -1.89
N GLN A 368 -14.70 -12.54 -1.60
CA GLN A 368 -15.45 -13.76 -1.81
C GLN A 368 -15.77 -13.90 -3.32
N HIS A 369 -15.84 -15.14 -3.81
CA HIS A 369 -16.10 -15.39 -5.23
C HIS A 369 -17.45 -14.85 -5.69
N VAL A 370 -17.50 -14.45 -6.95
CA VAL A 370 -18.73 -14.02 -7.62
C VAL A 370 -19.13 -15.04 -8.67
N ILE A 371 -20.43 -15.18 -8.87
CA ILE A 371 -20.99 -16.01 -9.95
C ILE A 371 -21.19 -15.11 -11.16
N ILE A 372 -20.49 -15.43 -12.25
CA ILE A 372 -20.67 -14.75 -13.52
C ILE A 372 -21.65 -15.62 -14.34
N GLU A 373 -22.77 -15.03 -14.74
CA GLU A 373 -23.67 -15.67 -15.70
C GLU A 373 -23.04 -15.58 -17.10
N ASP A 374 -23.01 -16.73 -17.82
CA ASP A 374 -22.47 -16.84 -19.20
C ASP A 374 -23.33 -16.07 -20.22
#